data_e4994d02b3ddbd3bb5f98d26e0381b1b
#
_entry.id   e4994d02b3ddbd3bb5f98d26e0381b1b
#
_cell.length_a   1.000
_cell.length_b   1.000
_cell.length_c   1.000
_cell.angle_alpha   90.00
_cell.angle_beta   90.00
_cell.angle_gamma   90.00
#
_symmetry.space_group_name_H-M   'P 1'
#
loop_
_entity.id
_entity.type
_entity.pdbx_description
1 polymer ?
#
loop_
_entity_poly.entity_id
_entity_poly.type
_entity_poly.pdbx_seq_one_letter_code
_entity_poly.pdbx_strand_id
1 'polypeptide(L)'
;MERKLNAELWDKMHYLFRDYNDRMVHAELRYDFEIDVDILKTVVLCFFEKSPVFHSAFKDNHISPCWIVKDYNIDEVVFSYRVEENELDEKINSFLTRSIATDSNVQMQIAVFYHGKKSVLCIIENHMCMDGGDFKYFLKALCKNYNAYAENKISPIDFKTGSRSYTRVYEDFTAAEKKLAKNLYKNINTPDEHGFPFTPDNIRDKSFIARRKLPQDMLDKIRAAGKKYGATVNDMLLASYFFSLYELARYDENDSCSISCAIDLRRHIKDTSHSGVTNHTAWMQCRVPKRGDDIFETLAYVIQSSNQFKNDRFMGLHGLPLLSLGYKIMPYAASEEIIKIGYANPLLAMSNIGVMEVEKLALCGHEPYDVFSTGAVKYKPFALLTVTTARKIITLSMCVRGSKQDEKIVNFFFSLMEKNLKTLCGE
;
A
#
# COMPACT_ATOMS: atom_id res chain seq x y z
N MET A 1 -13.11 29.54 14.73
CA MET A 1 -12.41 29.56 13.42
C MET A 1 -12.02 28.12 13.10
N GLU A 2 -12.41 27.60 11.94
CA GLU A 2 -12.09 26.21 11.57
C GLU A 2 -10.57 26.03 11.49
N ARG A 3 -10.03 25.01 12.19
CA ARG A 3 -8.61 24.66 12.10
C ARG A 3 -8.34 23.98 10.76
N LYS A 4 -7.38 24.51 10.01
CA LYS A 4 -6.98 23.99 8.69
C LYS A 4 -5.55 23.46 8.73
N LEU A 5 -5.33 22.34 7.98
CA LEU A 5 -4.01 21.80 7.69
C LEU A 5 -3.76 21.93 6.19
N ASN A 6 -2.54 22.23 5.80
CA ASN A 6 -2.18 22.29 4.39
C ASN A 6 -2.23 20.90 3.77
N ALA A 7 -2.72 20.79 2.53
CA ALA A 7 -2.60 19.59 1.75
C ALA A 7 -1.16 19.45 1.23
N GLU A 8 -0.52 18.37 1.62
CA GLU A 8 0.84 18.03 1.17
C GLU A 8 0.84 17.51 -0.27
N LEU A 9 2.02 17.39 -0.87
CA LEU A 9 2.17 16.94 -2.25
C LEU A 9 1.48 15.57 -2.49
N TRP A 10 1.72 14.63 -1.58
CA TRP A 10 1.15 13.28 -1.71
C TRP A 10 -0.35 13.21 -1.41
N ASP A 11 -0.89 14.11 -0.58
CA ASP A 11 -2.34 14.25 -0.40
C ASP A 11 -3.01 14.57 -1.73
N LYS A 12 -2.44 15.54 -2.47
CA LYS A 12 -2.92 15.96 -3.79
C LYS A 12 -2.81 14.84 -4.82
N MET A 13 -1.69 14.11 -4.81
CA MET A 13 -1.48 12.98 -5.73
C MET A 13 -2.45 11.83 -5.46
N HIS A 14 -2.66 11.45 -4.20
CA HIS A 14 -3.65 10.42 -3.88
C HIS A 14 -5.08 10.86 -4.18
N TYR A 15 -5.40 12.15 -4.01
CA TYR A 15 -6.69 12.70 -4.42
C TYR A 15 -6.89 12.63 -5.93
N LEU A 16 -5.85 12.89 -6.71
CA LEU A 16 -5.86 12.72 -8.16
C LEU A 16 -6.18 11.27 -8.58
N PHE A 17 -5.80 10.29 -7.78
CA PHE A 17 -6.06 8.87 -8.07
C PHE A 17 -7.49 8.39 -7.75
N ARG A 18 -8.40 9.25 -7.30
CA ARG A 18 -9.78 8.90 -6.96
C ARG A 18 -10.59 8.25 -8.08
N ASP A 19 -10.20 8.53 -9.33
CA ASP A 19 -10.84 7.94 -10.52
C ASP A 19 -10.31 6.53 -10.84
N TYR A 20 -9.21 6.11 -10.21
CA TYR A 20 -8.50 4.86 -10.49
C TYR A 20 -8.62 3.83 -9.36
N ASN A 21 -8.96 4.28 -8.15
CA ASN A 21 -9.09 3.43 -6.97
C ASN A 21 -9.81 4.16 -5.82
N ASP A 22 -10.16 3.42 -4.77
CA ASP A 22 -10.81 3.96 -3.57
C ASP A 22 -9.88 4.68 -2.60
N ARG A 23 -8.57 4.64 -2.82
CA ARG A 23 -7.52 5.25 -1.97
C ARG A 23 -7.41 4.68 -0.55
N MET A 24 -7.93 3.49 -0.29
CA MET A 24 -7.83 2.89 1.03
C MET A 24 -6.60 1.97 1.14
N VAL A 25 -6.07 1.86 2.33
CA VAL A 25 -5.12 0.82 2.75
C VAL A 25 -5.84 -0.04 3.77
N HIS A 26 -5.58 -1.34 3.73
CA HIS A 26 -6.33 -2.31 4.51
C HIS A 26 -5.39 -3.18 5.33
N ALA A 27 -5.81 -3.53 6.55
CA ALA A 27 -5.16 -4.57 7.35
C ALA A 27 -6.20 -5.47 8.03
N GLU A 28 -5.84 -6.74 8.15
CA GLU A 28 -6.56 -7.76 8.87
C GLU A 28 -5.59 -8.51 9.78
N LEU A 29 -5.89 -8.56 11.09
CA LEU A 29 -5.12 -9.27 12.09
C LEU A 29 -6.06 -10.21 12.85
N ARG A 30 -5.76 -11.52 12.85
CA ARG A 30 -6.60 -12.54 13.47
C ARG A 30 -5.98 -13.03 14.79
N TYR A 31 -6.75 -12.98 15.86
CA TYR A 31 -6.32 -13.35 17.22
C TYR A 31 -7.17 -14.48 17.78
N ASP A 32 -6.57 -15.28 18.66
CA ASP A 32 -7.21 -16.40 19.35
C ASP A 32 -7.82 -16.01 20.71
N PHE A 33 -8.08 -14.72 20.92
CA PHE A 33 -8.73 -14.16 22.10
C PHE A 33 -9.67 -13.02 21.73
N GLU A 34 -10.52 -12.57 22.66
CA GLU A 34 -11.40 -11.41 22.49
C GLU A 34 -10.65 -10.11 22.83
N ILE A 35 -10.54 -9.23 21.83
CA ILE A 35 -9.97 -7.88 21.98
C ILE A 35 -10.95 -7.02 22.80
N ASP A 36 -10.45 -6.30 23.81
CA ASP A 36 -11.22 -5.30 24.53
C ASP A 36 -11.38 -4.03 23.67
N VAL A 37 -12.60 -3.81 23.20
CA VAL A 37 -12.92 -2.69 22.31
C VAL A 37 -12.86 -1.33 23.01
N ASP A 38 -13.08 -1.26 24.34
CA ASP A 38 -13.04 -0.01 25.07
C ASP A 38 -11.60 0.49 25.26
N ILE A 39 -10.67 -0.43 25.52
CA ILE A 39 -9.24 -0.14 25.48
C ILE A 39 -8.84 0.34 24.08
N LEU A 40 -9.29 -0.38 23.04
CA LEU A 40 -8.99 0.00 21.65
C LEU A 40 -9.49 1.41 21.32
N LYS A 41 -10.74 1.75 21.68
CA LYS A 41 -11.30 3.09 21.52
C LYS A 41 -10.47 4.15 22.21
N THR A 42 -10.05 3.89 23.45
CA THR A 42 -9.23 4.82 24.24
C THR A 42 -7.89 5.12 23.55
N VAL A 43 -7.20 4.10 23.03
CA VAL A 43 -5.93 4.28 22.33
C VAL A 43 -6.13 5.02 21.01
N VAL A 44 -7.18 4.69 20.27
CA VAL A 44 -7.50 5.35 18.97
C VAL A 44 -7.83 6.83 19.18
N LEU A 45 -8.61 7.18 20.22
CA LEU A 45 -8.85 8.57 20.59
C LEU A 45 -7.56 9.36 20.75
N CYS A 46 -6.61 8.82 21.54
CA CYS A 46 -5.33 9.48 21.74
C CYS A 46 -4.51 9.63 20.45
N PHE A 47 -4.61 8.67 19.51
CA PHE A 47 -3.93 8.77 18.21
C PHE A 47 -4.55 9.83 17.32
N PHE A 48 -5.86 9.96 17.33
CA PHE A 48 -6.58 10.99 16.59
C PHE A 48 -6.27 12.38 17.13
N GLU A 49 -6.19 12.57 18.45
CA GLU A 49 -5.77 13.83 19.06
C GLU A 49 -4.35 14.24 18.64
N LYS A 50 -3.41 13.28 18.60
CA LYS A 50 -2.03 13.53 18.17
C LYS A 50 -1.89 13.76 16.66
N SER A 51 -2.81 13.25 15.87
CA SER A 51 -2.76 13.29 14.40
C SER A 51 -4.07 13.80 13.79
N PRO A 52 -4.29 15.13 13.80
CA PRO A 52 -5.57 15.72 13.38
C PRO A 52 -5.99 15.36 11.95
N VAL A 53 -5.08 14.91 11.07
CA VAL A 53 -5.44 14.48 9.72
C VAL A 53 -6.41 13.29 9.72
N PHE A 54 -6.38 12.44 10.75
CA PHE A 54 -7.30 11.31 10.88
C PHE A 54 -8.77 11.72 11.09
N HIS A 55 -8.98 12.93 11.64
CA HIS A 55 -10.31 13.49 11.80
C HIS A 55 -10.43 14.83 11.07
N SER A 56 -10.08 14.82 9.80
CA SER A 56 -10.16 15.99 8.93
C SER A 56 -10.84 15.64 7.61
N ALA A 57 -11.73 16.51 7.18
CA ALA A 57 -12.33 16.46 5.85
C ALA A 57 -11.38 17.12 4.83
N PHE A 58 -11.08 16.43 3.74
CA PHE A 58 -10.33 17.04 2.64
C PHE A 58 -11.25 17.93 1.83
N LYS A 59 -10.89 19.19 1.72
CA LYS A 59 -11.60 20.17 0.90
C LYS A 59 -10.82 20.38 -0.39
N ASP A 60 -11.40 19.90 -1.48
CA ASP A 60 -10.95 20.24 -2.82
C ASP A 60 -11.30 21.71 -3.06
N ASN A 61 -10.28 22.54 -3.12
CA ASN A 61 -10.40 23.95 -3.43
C ASN A 61 -9.62 24.21 -4.72
N HIS A 62 -10.28 24.77 -5.72
CA HIS A 62 -9.69 25.03 -7.04
C HIS A 62 -8.35 25.79 -7.00
N ILE A 63 -8.07 26.56 -5.95
CA ILE A 63 -6.83 27.31 -5.79
C ILE A 63 -5.81 26.54 -4.94
N SER A 64 -6.21 26.12 -3.74
CA SER A 64 -5.34 25.46 -2.78
C SER A 64 -6.14 24.51 -1.88
N PRO A 65 -6.08 23.19 -2.13
CA PRO A 65 -6.79 22.23 -1.31
C PRO A 65 -6.21 22.18 0.11
N CYS A 66 -7.05 21.81 1.07
CA CYS A 66 -6.67 21.74 2.47
C CYS A 66 -7.48 20.68 3.22
N TRP A 67 -7.01 20.30 4.37
CA TRP A 67 -7.74 19.52 5.33
C TRP A 67 -8.43 20.46 6.34
N ILE A 68 -9.67 20.18 6.66
CA ILE A 68 -10.44 20.89 7.67
C ILE A 68 -10.67 19.95 8.84
N VAL A 69 -10.05 20.27 9.97
CA VAL A 69 -10.19 19.47 11.20
C VAL A 69 -11.64 19.50 11.64
N LYS A 70 -12.20 18.35 11.97
CA LYS A 70 -13.61 18.14 12.31
C LYS A 70 -13.74 17.49 13.69
N ASP A 71 -14.87 17.76 14.32
CA ASP A 71 -15.33 16.96 15.44
C ASP A 71 -15.78 15.58 14.93
N TYR A 72 -15.59 14.55 15.73
CA TYR A 72 -15.94 13.16 15.40
C TYR A 72 -16.42 12.43 16.66
N ASN A 73 -17.15 11.35 16.44
CA ASN A 73 -17.51 10.40 17.50
C ASN A 73 -16.65 9.15 17.34
N ILE A 74 -16.06 8.65 18.42
CA ILE A 74 -15.25 7.43 18.39
C ILE A 74 -16.03 6.20 17.91
N ASP A 75 -17.35 6.19 18.10
CA ASP A 75 -18.24 5.12 17.64
C ASP A 75 -18.43 5.13 16.11
N GLU A 76 -18.03 6.20 15.41
CA GLU A 76 -17.95 6.28 13.95
C GLU A 76 -16.59 5.80 13.42
N VAL A 77 -15.62 5.59 14.31
CA VAL A 77 -14.26 5.16 13.99
C VAL A 77 -14.05 3.68 14.36
N VAL A 78 -14.46 3.27 15.56
CA VAL A 78 -14.24 1.93 16.09
C VAL A 78 -15.55 1.21 16.27
N PHE A 79 -15.72 0.13 15.51
CA PHE A 79 -16.91 -0.72 15.50
C PHE A 79 -16.60 -2.09 16.13
N SER A 80 -17.62 -2.74 16.68
CA SER A 80 -17.53 -4.13 17.09
C SER A 80 -18.75 -4.92 16.63
N TYR A 81 -18.53 -6.14 16.16
CA TYR A 81 -19.57 -7.01 15.63
C TYR A 81 -19.38 -8.43 16.18
N ARG A 82 -20.46 -9.05 16.66
CA ARG A 82 -20.48 -10.49 16.89
C ARG A 82 -21.09 -11.16 15.66
N VAL A 83 -20.37 -12.13 15.11
CA VAL A 83 -20.74 -12.80 13.86
C VAL A 83 -20.58 -14.30 14.00
N GLU A 84 -21.40 -15.04 13.24
CA GLU A 84 -21.24 -16.48 13.12
C GLU A 84 -20.04 -16.80 12.22
N GLU A 85 -19.40 -17.94 12.47
CA GLU A 85 -18.17 -18.36 11.76
C GLU A 85 -18.38 -18.44 10.22
N ASN A 86 -19.55 -18.89 9.79
CA ASN A 86 -19.89 -19.04 8.35
C ASN A 86 -20.12 -17.68 7.65
N GLU A 87 -20.35 -16.59 8.37
CA GLU A 87 -20.53 -15.24 7.82
C GLU A 87 -19.27 -14.37 7.94
N LEU A 88 -18.29 -14.81 8.73
CA LEU A 88 -17.14 -14.01 9.14
C LEU A 88 -16.38 -13.42 7.95
N ASP A 89 -15.95 -14.25 7.01
CA ASP A 89 -15.14 -13.81 5.88
C ASP A 89 -15.93 -12.86 4.93
N GLU A 90 -17.24 -13.07 4.79
CA GLU A 90 -18.09 -12.15 4.01
C GLU A 90 -18.20 -10.78 4.69
N LYS A 91 -18.41 -10.73 6.01
CA LYS A 91 -18.50 -9.50 6.79
C LYS A 91 -17.18 -8.74 6.80
N ILE A 92 -16.05 -9.46 6.97
CA ILE A 92 -14.70 -8.89 6.87
C ILE A 92 -14.47 -8.29 5.48
N ASN A 93 -14.73 -9.05 4.41
CA ASN A 93 -14.56 -8.53 3.04
C ASN A 93 -15.44 -7.30 2.81
N SER A 94 -16.70 -7.33 3.26
CA SER A 94 -17.61 -6.19 3.16
C SER A 94 -17.10 -4.96 3.90
N PHE A 95 -16.46 -5.12 5.07
CA PHE A 95 -15.86 -4.02 5.81
C PHE A 95 -14.60 -3.51 5.12
N LEU A 96 -13.67 -4.40 4.79
CA LEU A 96 -12.38 -4.03 4.20
C LEU A 96 -12.52 -3.42 2.80
N THR A 97 -13.60 -3.68 2.07
CA THR A 97 -13.83 -3.08 0.74
C THR A 97 -14.69 -1.81 0.79
N ARG A 98 -14.94 -1.26 1.97
CA ARG A 98 -15.60 0.05 2.11
C ARG A 98 -14.64 1.16 1.68
N SER A 99 -15.23 2.23 1.15
CA SER A 99 -14.51 3.48 0.86
C SER A 99 -14.95 4.55 1.86
N ILE A 100 -13.98 5.27 2.37
CA ILE A 100 -14.22 6.48 3.18
C ILE A 100 -14.17 7.69 2.23
N ALA A 101 -15.22 8.49 2.22
CA ALA A 101 -15.24 9.71 1.42
C ALA A 101 -14.17 10.69 1.94
N THR A 102 -13.50 11.40 1.02
CA THR A 102 -12.43 12.34 1.39
C THR A 102 -12.91 13.52 2.22
N ASP A 103 -14.18 13.89 2.07
CA ASP A 103 -14.87 14.92 2.85
C ASP A 103 -15.55 14.39 4.12
N SER A 104 -15.35 13.10 4.45
CA SER A 104 -15.76 12.53 5.73
C SER A 104 -15.03 13.19 6.89
N ASN A 105 -15.68 13.27 8.06
CA ASN A 105 -15.06 13.76 9.28
C ASN A 105 -13.94 12.86 9.79
N VAL A 106 -13.90 11.58 9.36
CA VAL A 106 -12.87 10.62 9.76
C VAL A 106 -12.25 9.98 8.52
N GLN A 107 -10.96 9.70 8.59
CA GLN A 107 -10.17 9.13 7.48
C GLN A 107 -9.67 7.71 7.77
N MET A 108 -10.13 7.11 8.85
CA MET A 108 -9.82 5.75 9.28
C MET A 108 -11.04 5.13 9.95
N GLN A 109 -11.25 3.84 9.71
CA GLN A 109 -12.24 3.03 10.43
C GLN A 109 -11.61 1.71 10.86
N ILE A 110 -11.99 1.25 12.04
CA ILE A 110 -11.49 0.03 12.67
C ILE A 110 -12.68 -0.81 13.07
N ALA A 111 -12.65 -2.11 12.80
CA ALA A 111 -13.68 -3.03 13.23
C ALA A 111 -13.07 -4.24 13.95
N VAL A 112 -13.70 -4.66 15.02
CA VAL A 112 -13.41 -5.92 15.72
C VAL A 112 -14.57 -6.88 15.45
N PHE A 113 -14.30 -7.98 14.78
CA PHE A 113 -15.26 -9.05 14.55
C PHE A 113 -14.99 -10.18 15.55
N TYR A 114 -15.95 -10.45 16.43
CA TYR A 114 -15.89 -11.55 17.38
C TYR A 114 -16.59 -12.78 16.82
N HIS A 115 -15.93 -13.94 16.90
CA HIS A 115 -16.49 -15.24 16.56
C HIS A 115 -15.99 -16.31 17.54
N GLY A 116 -16.89 -16.94 18.26
CA GLY A 116 -16.52 -17.78 19.39
C GLY A 116 -15.75 -16.99 20.45
N LYS A 117 -14.54 -17.44 20.79
CA LYS A 117 -13.61 -16.75 21.71
C LYS A 117 -12.47 -16.02 20.98
N LYS A 118 -12.60 -15.82 19.68
CA LYS A 118 -11.59 -15.21 18.84
C LYS A 118 -12.06 -13.84 18.36
N SER A 119 -11.13 -13.06 17.85
CA SER A 119 -11.44 -11.80 17.19
C SER A 119 -10.58 -11.53 15.97
N VAL A 120 -11.13 -10.77 15.04
CA VAL A 120 -10.43 -10.25 13.88
C VAL A 120 -10.47 -8.73 13.95
N LEU A 121 -9.28 -8.13 14.00
CA LEU A 121 -9.10 -6.68 13.91
C LEU A 121 -8.93 -6.29 12.44
N CYS A 122 -9.86 -5.51 11.93
CA CYS A 122 -9.85 -4.98 10.57
C CYS A 122 -9.67 -3.46 10.61
N ILE A 123 -8.80 -2.93 9.77
CA ILE A 123 -8.55 -1.49 9.67
C ILE A 123 -8.60 -1.09 8.20
N ILE A 124 -9.34 -0.03 7.92
CA ILE A 124 -9.27 0.69 6.65
C ILE A 124 -8.84 2.13 6.92
N GLU A 125 -7.96 2.64 6.09
CA GLU A 125 -7.38 3.97 6.25
C GLU A 125 -7.21 4.63 4.89
N ASN A 126 -7.51 5.95 4.83
CA ASN A 126 -7.32 6.73 3.62
C ASN A 126 -5.83 6.98 3.39
N HIS A 127 -5.29 6.42 2.32
CA HIS A 127 -3.88 6.52 1.92
C HIS A 127 -3.38 7.97 1.76
N MET A 128 -4.29 8.97 1.70
CA MET A 128 -3.90 10.37 1.80
C MET A 128 -3.28 10.71 3.16
N CYS A 129 -3.60 9.98 4.23
CA CYS A 129 -3.05 10.22 5.56
C CYS A 129 -1.66 9.63 5.75
N MET A 130 -1.44 8.37 5.32
CA MET A 130 -0.15 7.70 5.47
C MET A 130 0.06 6.60 4.42
N ASP A 131 1.31 6.26 4.19
CA ASP A 131 1.70 5.14 3.33
C ASP A 131 1.86 3.82 4.10
N GLY A 132 2.13 2.72 3.37
CA GLY A 132 2.29 1.40 3.96
C GLY A 132 3.42 1.30 5.00
N GLY A 133 4.45 2.14 4.93
CA GLY A 133 5.53 2.21 5.92
C GLY A 133 5.03 2.77 7.26
N ASP A 134 4.35 3.91 7.21
CA ASP A 134 3.75 4.53 8.40
C ASP A 134 2.52 3.76 8.89
N PHE A 135 1.79 3.09 8.02
CA PHE A 135 0.71 2.20 8.42
C PHE A 135 1.23 1.01 9.25
N LYS A 136 2.36 0.41 8.88
CA LYS A 136 3.02 -0.60 9.74
C LYS A 136 3.46 -0.03 11.08
N TYR A 137 3.98 1.20 11.09
CA TYR A 137 4.32 1.87 12.34
C TYR A 137 3.08 2.11 13.20
N PHE A 138 1.98 2.59 12.58
CA PHE A 138 0.70 2.78 13.27
C PHE A 138 0.21 1.49 13.93
N LEU A 139 0.21 0.35 13.21
CA LEU A 139 -0.20 -0.94 13.76
C LEU A 139 0.63 -1.36 14.98
N LYS A 140 1.96 -1.20 14.91
CA LYS A 140 2.86 -1.51 16.05
C LYS A 140 2.61 -0.59 17.23
N ALA A 141 2.43 0.71 16.98
CA ALA A 141 2.13 1.67 18.03
C ALA A 141 0.77 1.41 18.67
N LEU A 142 -0.25 1.04 17.87
CA LEU A 142 -1.58 0.65 18.34
C LEU A 142 -1.48 -0.51 19.31
N CYS A 143 -0.81 -1.60 18.94
CA CYS A 143 -0.67 -2.78 19.79
C CYS A 143 0.15 -2.49 21.06
N LYS A 144 1.25 -1.73 20.93
CA LYS A 144 2.07 -1.33 22.09
C LYS A 144 1.29 -0.53 23.11
N ASN A 145 0.54 0.47 22.67
CA ASN A 145 -0.25 1.32 23.56
C ASN A 145 -1.48 0.58 24.11
N TYR A 146 -2.12 -0.26 23.31
CA TYR A 146 -3.19 -1.14 23.79
C TYR A 146 -2.72 -1.99 24.97
N ASN A 147 -1.56 -2.65 24.88
CA ASN A 147 -0.99 -3.46 25.95
C ASN A 147 -0.69 -2.63 27.20
N ALA A 148 -0.16 -1.41 27.05
CA ALA A 148 0.11 -0.53 28.17
C ALA A 148 -1.19 -0.16 28.92
N TYR A 149 -2.27 0.13 28.21
CA TYR A 149 -3.58 0.40 28.81
C TYR A 149 -4.18 -0.84 29.47
N ALA A 150 -4.10 -2.01 28.83
CA ALA A 150 -4.59 -3.27 29.40
C ALA A 150 -3.87 -3.64 30.71
N GLU A 151 -2.60 -3.26 30.85
CA GLU A 151 -1.82 -3.46 32.07
C GLU A 151 -1.97 -2.32 33.11
N ASN A 152 -2.91 -1.39 32.90
CA ASN A 152 -3.10 -0.18 33.73
C ASN A 152 -1.82 0.67 33.87
N LYS A 153 -0.88 0.55 32.96
CA LYS A 153 0.31 1.39 32.87
C LYS A 153 -0.06 2.68 32.14
N ILE A 154 -0.65 3.63 32.88
CA ILE A 154 -0.97 4.95 32.35
C ILE A 154 0.34 5.69 32.08
N SER A 155 0.83 5.58 30.88
CA SER A 155 1.99 6.30 30.38
C SER A 155 1.54 7.20 29.21
N PRO A 156 2.23 8.30 28.93
CA PRO A 156 1.93 9.08 27.74
C PRO A 156 1.94 8.18 26.49
N ILE A 157 0.92 8.30 25.66
CA ILE A 157 0.80 7.53 24.42
C ILE A 157 2.09 7.65 23.60
N ASP A 158 2.74 6.52 23.33
CA ASP A 158 3.91 6.44 22.46
C ASP A 158 3.47 6.34 21.01
N PHE A 159 3.06 7.47 20.48
CA PHE A 159 2.75 7.64 19.06
C PHE A 159 3.36 8.94 18.57
N LYS A 160 4.34 8.83 17.69
CA LYS A 160 5.06 9.96 17.13
C LYS A 160 4.45 10.35 15.79
N THR A 161 4.20 11.62 15.63
CA THR A 161 3.78 12.22 14.37
C THR A 161 4.92 13.12 13.88
N GLY A 162 5.51 12.75 12.76
CA GLY A 162 6.57 13.51 12.14
C GLY A 162 6.04 14.66 11.27
N SER A 163 6.93 15.24 10.48
CA SER A 163 6.55 16.20 9.45
C SER A 163 5.84 15.47 8.31
N ARG A 164 4.71 15.98 7.87
CA ARG A 164 4.01 15.51 6.67
C ARG A 164 4.64 16.01 5.37
N SER A 165 5.58 16.95 5.45
CA SER A 165 6.21 17.52 4.25
C SER A 165 7.09 16.49 3.53
N TYR A 166 6.84 16.34 2.22
CA TYR A 166 7.67 15.50 1.36
C TYR A 166 9.14 15.99 1.27
N THR A 167 9.40 17.26 1.57
CA THR A 167 10.76 17.84 1.47
C THR A 167 11.73 17.23 2.48
N ARG A 168 11.23 16.51 3.47
CA ARG A 168 12.05 15.79 4.45
C ARG A 168 13.00 14.79 3.79
N VAL A 169 12.63 14.20 2.66
CA VAL A 169 13.50 13.27 1.93
C VAL A 169 14.82 13.88 1.46
N TYR A 170 14.91 15.20 1.46
CA TYR A 170 16.14 15.94 1.08
C TYR A 170 17.02 16.36 2.26
N GLU A 171 16.55 16.24 3.51
CA GLU A 171 17.21 16.86 4.67
C GLU A 171 18.62 16.31 4.91
N ASP A 172 18.80 15.00 4.72
CA ASP A 172 20.06 14.31 4.96
C ASP A 172 21.06 14.34 3.78
N PHE A 173 20.67 14.97 2.67
CA PHE A 173 21.56 15.16 1.54
C PHE A 173 22.58 16.28 1.81
N THR A 174 23.79 16.13 1.27
CA THR A 174 24.76 17.24 1.21
C THR A 174 24.22 18.40 0.37
N ALA A 175 24.80 19.58 0.48
CA ALA A 175 24.38 20.74 -0.31
C ALA A 175 24.43 20.49 -1.82
N ALA A 176 25.47 19.76 -2.28
CA ALA A 176 25.62 19.38 -3.69
C ALA A 176 24.52 18.37 -4.12
N GLU A 177 24.28 17.33 -3.33
CA GLU A 177 23.21 16.36 -3.60
C GLU A 177 21.82 17.01 -3.59
N LYS A 178 21.55 17.93 -2.63
CA LYS A 178 20.29 18.70 -2.60
C LYS A 178 20.07 19.49 -3.88
N LYS A 179 21.14 20.13 -4.40
CA LYS A 179 21.08 20.88 -5.65
C LYS A 179 20.79 19.96 -6.83
N LEU A 180 21.45 18.79 -6.91
CA LEU A 180 21.20 17.81 -7.94
C LEU A 180 19.77 17.26 -7.85
N ALA A 181 19.36 16.76 -6.69
CA ALA A 181 18.04 16.16 -6.48
C ALA A 181 16.89 17.12 -6.82
N LYS A 182 17.01 18.40 -6.47
CA LYS A 182 16.01 19.43 -6.78
C LYS A 182 15.93 19.81 -8.26
N ASN A 183 16.88 19.37 -9.08
CA ASN A 183 16.90 19.59 -10.54
C ASN A 183 16.53 18.34 -11.37
N LEU A 184 16.10 17.26 -10.73
CA LEU A 184 15.66 16.03 -11.41
C LEU A 184 14.24 16.18 -11.98
N TYR A 185 14.04 17.12 -12.88
CA TYR A 185 12.72 17.41 -13.45
C TYR A 185 12.20 16.32 -14.39
N LYS A 186 13.10 15.55 -15.01
CA LYS A 186 12.71 14.50 -15.96
C LYS A 186 12.07 13.33 -15.23
N ASN A 187 10.84 12.97 -15.62
CA ASN A 187 10.27 11.68 -15.28
C ASN A 187 10.96 10.59 -16.12
N ILE A 188 11.40 9.52 -15.45
CA ILE A 188 12.08 8.39 -16.10
C ILE A 188 11.13 7.23 -16.41
N ASN A 189 9.91 7.29 -15.90
CA ASN A 189 8.88 6.31 -16.23
C ASN A 189 8.26 6.63 -17.59
N THR A 190 7.99 5.60 -18.37
CA THR A 190 7.36 5.69 -19.69
C THR A 190 5.98 5.04 -19.66
N PRO A 191 4.99 5.59 -20.38
CA PRO A 191 3.66 4.97 -20.49
C PRO A 191 3.75 3.53 -21.00
N ASP A 192 2.79 2.71 -20.57
CA ASP A 192 2.62 1.33 -21.00
C ASP A 192 1.12 1.04 -21.06
N GLU A 193 0.68 0.48 -22.18
CA GLU A 193 -0.74 0.20 -22.44
C GLU A 193 -1.16 -1.22 -22.02
N HIS A 194 -0.20 -2.08 -21.62
CA HIS A 194 -0.50 -3.42 -21.16
C HIS A 194 -1.25 -3.37 -19.83
N GLY A 195 -2.42 -3.99 -19.81
CA GLY A 195 -3.30 -4.03 -18.65
C GLY A 195 -3.58 -5.46 -18.19
N PHE A 196 -4.03 -5.63 -16.96
CA PHE A 196 -4.46 -6.94 -16.47
C PHE A 196 -5.70 -7.41 -17.27
N PRO A 197 -5.79 -8.70 -17.67
CA PRO A 197 -6.83 -9.21 -18.56
C PRO A 197 -8.16 -9.43 -17.83
N PHE A 198 -8.70 -8.37 -17.24
CA PHE A 198 -10.05 -8.37 -16.69
C PHE A 198 -11.09 -8.59 -17.78
N THR A 199 -12.28 -9.03 -17.37
CA THR A 199 -13.41 -9.14 -18.30
C THR A 199 -13.72 -7.78 -18.93
N PRO A 200 -14.04 -7.72 -20.24
CA PRO A 200 -14.31 -6.46 -20.94
C PRO A 200 -15.64 -5.81 -20.50
N ASP A 201 -16.46 -6.53 -19.75
CA ASP A 201 -17.69 -5.99 -19.20
C ASP A 201 -17.40 -4.88 -18.19
N ASN A 202 -18.22 -3.84 -18.21
CA ASN A 202 -18.15 -2.76 -17.22
C ASN A 202 -18.87 -3.14 -15.91
N ILE A 203 -19.05 -4.44 -15.62
CA ILE A 203 -19.63 -4.91 -14.39
C ILE A 203 -18.68 -4.53 -13.25
N ARG A 204 -19.10 -3.57 -12.46
CA ARG A 204 -18.38 -3.06 -11.28
C ARG A 204 -19.20 -3.28 -10.02
N ASP A 205 -19.92 -4.39 -9.96
CA ASP A 205 -21.00 -4.57 -9.00
C ASP A 205 -20.50 -4.84 -7.59
N LYS A 206 -19.31 -5.42 -7.43
CA LYS A 206 -18.79 -5.81 -6.12
C LYS A 206 -17.29 -5.58 -6.04
N SER A 207 -16.85 -5.00 -4.92
CA SER A 207 -15.44 -5.01 -4.56
C SER A 207 -15.08 -6.34 -3.88
N PHE A 208 -13.93 -6.89 -4.24
CA PHE A 208 -13.43 -8.12 -3.64
C PHE A 208 -11.93 -8.01 -3.35
N ILE A 209 -11.48 -8.81 -2.38
CA ILE A 209 -10.07 -9.00 -2.06
C ILE A 209 -9.73 -10.45 -2.38
N ALA A 210 -9.08 -10.68 -3.51
CA ALA A 210 -8.48 -11.98 -3.79
C ALA A 210 -7.16 -12.10 -3.06
N ARG A 211 -6.90 -13.22 -2.38
CA ARG A 211 -5.65 -13.47 -1.67
C ARG A 211 -5.21 -14.92 -1.81
N ARG A 212 -3.89 -15.12 -1.86
CA ARG A 212 -3.26 -16.44 -1.88
C ARG A 212 -2.03 -16.46 -0.99
N LYS A 213 -2.02 -17.35 -0.02
CA LYS A 213 -0.83 -17.68 0.77
C LYS A 213 0.02 -18.67 -0.01
N LEU A 214 1.28 -18.36 -0.20
CA LEU A 214 2.26 -19.28 -0.75
C LEU A 214 2.66 -20.33 0.31
N PRO A 215 3.18 -21.49 -0.10
CA PRO A 215 3.70 -22.50 0.84
C PRO A 215 4.68 -21.90 1.87
N GLN A 216 4.67 -22.42 3.08
CA GLN A 216 5.41 -21.85 4.22
C GLN A 216 6.92 -21.79 4.00
N ASP A 217 7.49 -22.71 3.22
CA ASP A 217 8.92 -22.78 2.88
C ASP A 217 9.30 -21.93 1.67
N MET A 218 8.30 -21.39 0.95
CA MET A 218 8.51 -20.67 -0.32
C MET A 218 9.41 -19.43 -0.15
N LEU A 219 9.30 -18.68 0.93
CA LEU A 219 10.17 -17.52 1.16
C LEU A 219 11.65 -17.91 1.25
N ASP A 220 11.95 -18.98 1.98
CA ASP A 220 13.32 -19.44 2.16
C ASP A 220 13.88 -20.02 0.84
N LYS A 221 13.04 -20.73 0.05
CA LYS A 221 13.37 -21.19 -1.31
C LYS A 221 13.64 -20.03 -2.27
N ILE A 222 12.78 -19.00 -2.29
CA ILE A 222 12.98 -17.80 -3.11
C ILE A 222 14.27 -17.08 -2.74
N ARG A 223 14.60 -16.97 -1.45
CA ARG A 223 15.86 -16.35 -0.99
C ARG A 223 17.06 -17.15 -1.44
N ALA A 224 17.02 -18.47 -1.30
CA ALA A 224 18.11 -19.36 -1.72
C ALA A 224 18.34 -19.31 -3.23
N ALA A 225 17.29 -19.44 -4.03
CA ALA A 225 17.34 -19.33 -5.49
C ALA A 225 17.77 -17.93 -5.93
N GLY A 226 17.18 -16.87 -5.33
CA GLY A 226 17.56 -15.49 -5.61
C GLY A 226 19.05 -15.24 -5.39
N LYS A 227 19.63 -15.74 -4.30
CA LYS A 227 21.07 -15.65 -4.04
C LYS A 227 21.89 -16.29 -5.16
N LYS A 228 21.45 -17.44 -5.69
CA LYS A 228 22.12 -18.15 -6.80
C LYS A 228 22.14 -17.32 -8.08
N TYR A 229 21.05 -16.56 -8.36
CA TYR A 229 20.92 -15.76 -9.57
C TYR A 229 21.30 -14.29 -9.39
N GLY A 230 21.73 -13.86 -8.19
CA GLY A 230 21.97 -12.45 -7.88
C GLY A 230 20.70 -11.60 -7.83
N ALA A 231 19.54 -12.23 -7.56
CA ALA A 231 18.22 -11.64 -7.53
C ALA A 231 17.74 -11.38 -6.08
N THR A 232 16.98 -10.33 -5.89
CA THR A 232 16.25 -10.11 -4.65
C THR A 232 14.89 -10.85 -4.65
N VAL A 233 14.24 -10.95 -3.49
CA VAL A 233 12.87 -11.50 -3.41
C VAL A 233 11.92 -10.72 -4.34
N ASN A 234 12.08 -9.40 -4.45
CA ASN A 234 11.28 -8.59 -5.37
C ASN A 234 11.52 -8.93 -6.83
N ASP A 235 12.78 -9.18 -7.21
CA ASP A 235 13.10 -9.55 -8.59
C ASP A 235 12.46 -10.91 -8.96
N MET A 236 12.47 -11.88 -8.03
CA MET A 236 11.83 -13.18 -8.20
C MET A 236 10.29 -13.05 -8.34
N LEU A 237 9.68 -12.22 -7.49
CA LEU A 237 8.24 -11.94 -7.56
C LEU A 237 7.86 -11.23 -8.86
N LEU A 238 8.65 -10.24 -9.30
CA LEU A 238 8.42 -9.52 -10.56
C LEU A 238 8.59 -10.44 -11.78
N ALA A 239 9.63 -11.29 -11.81
CA ALA A 239 9.80 -12.24 -12.90
C ALA A 239 8.61 -13.20 -13.01
N SER A 240 8.15 -13.71 -11.87
CA SER A 240 6.93 -14.53 -11.80
C SER A 240 5.69 -13.73 -12.26
N TYR A 241 5.56 -12.47 -11.88
CA TYR A 241 4.45 -11.61 -12.29
C TYR A 241 4.45 -11.41 -13.83
N PHE A 242 5.58 -10.96 -14.39
CA PHE A 242 5.70 -10.74 -15.84
C PHE A 242 5.39 -12.03 -16.61
N PHE A 243 6.06 -13.12 -16.29
CA PHE A 243 5.89 -14.37 -17.02
C PHE A 243 4.46 -14.90 -16.94
N SER A 244 3.83 -14.82 -15.76
CA SER A 244 2.42 -15.21 -15.58
C SER A 244 1.47 -14.27 -16.32
N LEU A 245 1.80 -12.99 -16.43
CA LEU A 245 0.96 -12.01 -17.12
C LEU A 245 0.95 -12.23 -18.63
N TYR A 246 2.11 -12.45 -19.25
CA TYR A 246 2.19 -12.80 -20.67
C TYR A 246 1.41 -14.08 -20.98
N GLU A 247 1.51 -15.09 -20.11
CA GLU A 247 0.79 -16.36 -20.26
C GLU A 247 -0.74 -16.15 -20.17
N LEU A 248 -1.18 -15.36 -19.19
CA LEU A 248 -2.61 -15.12 -18.92
C LEU A 248 -3.26 -14.19 -19.95
N ALA A 249 -2.59 -13.06 -20.25
CA ALA A 249 -3.13 -12.01 -21.09
C ALA A 249 -2.90 -12.26 -22.59
N ARG A 250 -2.07 -13.25 -22.94
CA ARG A 250 -1.68 -13.58 -24.33
C ARG A 250 -1.11 -12.38 -25.07
N TYR A 251 -0.28 -11.58 -24.39
CA TYR A 251 0.48 -10.51 -25.03
C TYR A 251 1.41 -11.08 -26.10
N ASP A 252 1.75 -10.26 -27.11
CA ASP A 252 2.82 -10.63 -28.00
C ASP A 252 4.11 -10.84 -27.19
N GLU A 253 4.75 -11.99 -27.39
CA GLU A 253 5.95 -12.37 -26.62
C GLU A 253 7.12 -11.41 -26.87
N ASN A 254 7.09 -10.67 -27.96
CA ASN A 254 8.10 -9.67 -28.33
C ASN A 254 7.78 -8.25 -27.80
N ASP A 255 6.59 -8.04 -27.25
CA ASP A 255 6.23 -6.75 -26.69
C ASP A 255 6.95 -6.45 -25.38
N SER A 256 7.42 -5.22 -25.23
CA SER A 256 7.92 -4.76 -23.94
C SER A 256 6.77 -4.50 -22.99
N CYS A 257 6.89 -4.97 -21.75
CA CYS A 257 5.90 -4.74 -20.71
C CYS A 257 6.54 -4.13 -19.46
N SER A 258 5.77 -3.33 -18.71
CA SER A 258 6.26 -2.70 -17.48
C SER A 258 5.31 -2.85 -16.30
N ILE A 259 5.89 -2.97 -15.12
CA ILE A 259 5.19 -2.98 -13.83
C ILE A 259 5.77 -1.88 -12.96
N SER A 260 4.89 -1.00 -12.47
CA SER A 260 5.30 0.04 -11.54
C SER A 260 5.40 -0.51 -10.11
N CYS A 261 6.52 -0.25 -9.45
CA CYS A 261 6.82 -0.75 -8.11
C CYS A 261 6.90 0.41 -7.12
N ALA A 262 6.21 0.28 -5.99
CA ALA A 262 6.28 1.25 -4.92
C ALA A 262 7.67 1.26 -4.26
N ILE A 263 8.18 2.46 -3.98
CA ILE A 263 9.46 2.70 -3.31
C ILE A 263 9.21 3.49 -2.04
N ASP A 264 9.83 3.07 -0.94
CA ASP A 264 9.89 3.85 0.29
C ASP A 264 11.03 4.89 0.21
N LEU A 265 10.66 6.17 0.16
CA LEU A 265 11.60 7.31 0.12
C LEU A 265 12.33 7.53 1.44
N ARG A 266 11.93 6.84 2.53
CA ARG A 266 12.67 6.88 3.80
C ARG A 266 14.07 6.32 3.67
N ARG A 267 14.38 5.61 2.57
CA ARG A 267 15.74 5.23 2.22
C ARG A 267 16.72 6.41 2.13
N HIS A 268 16.22 7.63 1.93
CA HIS A 268 17.00 8.86 1.88
C HIS A 268 17.08 9.58 3.23
N ILE A 269 16.34 9.11 4.24
CA ILE A 269 16.25 9.69 5.57
C ILE A 269 17.07 8.83 6.53
N LYS A 270 18.05 9.41 7.24
CA LYS A 270 18.90 8.70 8.19
C LYS A 270 18.16 8.37 9.48
N ASP A 271 17.46 9.35 10.03
CA ASP A 271 16.67 9.18 11.25
C ASP A 271 15.19 9.03 10.91
N THR A 272 14.74 7.79 10.83
CA THR A 272 13.33 7.44 10.59
C THR A 272 12.50 7.39 11.88
N SER A 273 13.10 7.62 13.05
CA SER A 273 12.40 7.56 14.35
C SER A 273 11.30 8.61 14.50
N HIS A 274 11.31 9.63 13.66
CA HIS A 274 10.35 10.73 13.64
C HIS A 274 9.42 10.70 12.42
N SER A 275 9.47 9.66 11.57
CA SER A 275 8.46 9.46 10.54
C SER A 275 7.15 9.01 11.21
N GLY A 276 6.04 9.41 10.70
CA GLY A 276 4.73 8.99 11.19
C GLY A 276 3.61 9.82 10.57
N VAL A 277 2.53 9.15 10.19
CA VAL A 277 1.30 9.72 9.62
C VAL A 277 1.58 10.63 8.40
N THR A 278 2.32 10.09 7.44
CA THR A 278 2.64 10.79 6.20
C THR A 278 2.89 9.83 5.05
N ASN A 279 3.04 10.37 3.85
CA ASN A 279 3.44 9.63 2.67
C ASN A 279 4.85 10.03 2.26
N HIS A 280 5.76 9.06 2.27
CA HIS A 280 7.10 9.16 1.71
C HIS A 280 7.31 8.03 0.70
N THR A 281 6.49 8.01 -0.33
CA THR A 281 6.47 6.95 -1.34
C THR A 281 6.75 7.52 -2.73
N ALA A 282 7.27 6.70 -3.60
CA ALA A 282 7.45 6.99 -5.02
C ALA A 282 7.27 5.70 -5.82
N TRP A 283 7.46 5.76 -7.11
CA TRP A 283 7.35 4.64 -8.01
C TRP A 283 8.61 4.50 -8.85
N MET A 284 9.06 3.28 -9.03
CA MET A 284 9.97 2.90 -10.09
C MET A 284 9.23 2.01 -11.08
N GLN A 285 9.62 2.06 -12.35
CA GLN A 285 9.07 1.20 -13.38
C GLN A 285 10.07 0.11 -13.72
N CYS A 286 9.77 -1.14 -13.37
CA CYS A 286 10.48 -2.28 -13.88
C CYS A 286 9.94 -2.60 -15.28
N ARG A 287 10.79 -2.64 -16.30
CA ARG A 287 10.41 -2.92 -17.69
C ARG A 287 11.22 -4.09 -18.22
N VAL A 288 10.54 -5.05 -18.81
CA VAL A 288 11.15 -6.12 -19.58
C VAL A 288 11.00 -5.84 -21.07
N PRO A 289 12.02 -6.08 -21.93
CA PRO A 289 11.95 -5.76 -23.35
C PRO A 289 11.02 -6.71 -24.13
N LYS A 290 10.84 -7.91 -23.63
CA LYS A 290 9.99 -8.98 -24.16
C LYS A 290 9.73 -10.02 -23.05
N ARG A 291 8.84 -10.98 -23.28
CA ARG A 291 8.83 -12.23 -22.52
C ARG A 291 10.13 -12.98 -22.78
N GLY A 292 10.79 -13.52 -21.78
CA GLY A 292 11.92 -14.41 -21.99
C GLY A 292 11.48 -15.74 -22.64
N ASP A 293 12.39 -16.44 -23.31
CA ASP A 293 12.12 -17.79 -23.85
C ASP A 293 11.75 -18.76 -22.70
N ASP A 294 12.30 -18.49 -21.52
CA ASP A 294 11.89 -19.11 -20.26
C ASP A 294 11.80 -18.06 -19.14
N ILE A 295 11.41 -18.52 -17.95
CA ILE A 295 11.29 -17.63 -16.79
C ILE A 295 12.64 -17.15 -16.27
N PHE A 296 13.73 -17.85 -16.52
CA PHE A 296 15.08 -17.44 -16.08
C PHE A 296 15.60 -16.29 -16.94
N GLU A 297 15.32 -16.28 -18.24
CA GLU A 297 15.62 -15.14 -19.10
C GLU A 297 14.78 -13.92 -18.68
N THR A 298 13.48 -14.13 -18.40
CA THR A 298 12.63 -13.05 -17.86
C THR A 298 13.20 -12.52 -16.54
N LEU A 299 13.70 -13.37 -15.65
CA LEU A 299 14.37 -12.96 -14.42
C LEU A 299 15.62 -12.12 -14.70
N ALA A 300 16.41 -12.49 -15.71
CA ALA A 300 17.59 -11.71 -16.10
C ALA A 300 17.22 -10.29 -16.56
N TYR A 301 16.15 -10.14 -17.36
CA TYR A 301 15.63 -8.82 -17.75
C TYR A 301 15.16 -8.00 -16.54
N VAL A 302 14.46 -8.64 -15.61
CA VAL A 302 14.00 -7.99 -14.37
C VAL A 302 15.19 -7.50 -13.54
N ILE A 303 16.23 -8.34 -13.36
CA ILE A 303 17.45 -7.98 -12.62
C ILE A 303 18.13 -6.78 -13.30
N GLN A 304 18.27 -6.81 -14.61
CA GLN A 304 18.88 -5.72 -15.37
C GLN A 304 18.11 -4.42 -15.18
N SER A 305 16.78 -4.45 -15.33
CA SER A 305 15.90 -3.30 -15.13
C SER A 305 15.95 -2.77 -13.69
N SER A 306 15.83 -3.64 -12.71
CA SER A 306 15.80 -3.25 -11.29
C SER A 306 17.14 -2.69 -10.80
N ASN A 307 18.26 -3.19 -11.33
CA ASN A 307 19.61 -2.71 -10.95
C ASN A 307 19.86 -1.28 -11.42
N GLN A 308 19.25 -0.82 -12.51
CA GLN A 308 19.32 0.58 -12.93
C GLN A 308 18.79 1.52 -11.84
N PHE A 309 17.67 1.14 -11.21
CA PHE A 309 17.09 1.92 -10.10
C PHE A 309 17.83 1.71 -8.79
N LYS A 310 18.23 0.47 -8.46
CA LYS A 310 18.92 0.17 -7.18
C LYS A 310 20.26 0.92 -7.07
N ASN A 311 20.94 1.13 -8.20
CA ASN A 311 22.21 1.85 -8.28
C ASN A 311 22.05 3.38 -8.37
N ASP A 312 20.83 3.88 -8.55
CA ASP A 312 20.56 5.30 -8.58
C ASP A 312 20.53 5.89 -7.17
N ARG A 313 21.47 6.82 -6.90
CA ARG A 313 21.54 7.57 -5.63
C ARG A 313 20.25 8.34 -5.32
N PHE A 314 19.52 8.76 -6.36
CA PHE A 314 18.29 9.55 -6.28
C PHE A 314 17.04 8.75 -6.64
N MET A 315 17.08 7.45 -6.47
CA MET A 315 15.97 6.55 -6.75
C MET A 315 14.65 7.09 -6.15
N GLY A 316 13.63 7.23 -6.99
CA GLY A 316 12.30 7.71 -6.61
C GLY A 316 12.14 9.24 -6.54
N LEU A 317 13.21 10.02 -6.78
CA LEU A 317 13.15 11.48 -6.76
C LEU A 317 13.00 12.12 -8.15
N HIS A 318 13.18 11.34 -9.21
CA HIS A 318 13.02 11.81 -10.59
C HIS A 318 11.57 12.24 -10.87
N GLY A 319 11.41 13.41 -11.48
CA GLY A 319 10.10 14.01 -11.75
C GLY A 319 9.43 14.69 -10.55
N LEU A 320 9.85 14.39 -9.32
CA LEU A 320 9.26 14.96 -8.11
C LEU A 320 9.37 16.49 -8.05
N PRO A 321 10.52 17.12 -8.42
CA PRO A 321 10.62 18.59 -8.49
C PRO A 321 9.63 19.20 -9.51
N LEU A 322 9.42 18.56 -10.66
CA LEU A 322 8.47 19.03 -11.66
C LEU A 322 7.04 18.99 -11.13
N LEU A 323 6.66 17.87 -10.49
CA LEU A 323 5.36 17.71 -9.87
C LEU A 323 5.11 18.78 -8.79
N SER A 324 6.10 18.98 -7.91
CA SER A 324 6.03 20.03 -6.86
C SER A 324 5.92 21.43 -7.46
N LEU A 325 6.64 21.72 -8.53
CA LEU A 325 6.59 23.00 -9.22
C LEU A 325 5.20 23.24 -9.82
N GLY A 326 4.63 22.23 -10.50
CA GLY A 326 3.29 22.30 -11.07
C GLY A 326 2.24 22.76 -10.05
N TYR A 327 2.24 22.12 -8.87
CA TYR A 327 1.31 22.48 -7.79
C TYR A 327 1.60 23.81 -7.11
N LYS A 328 2.77 24.43 -7.32
CA LYS A 328 3.12 25.72 -6.74
C LYS A 328 2.79 26.93 -7.61
N ILE A 329 2.91 26.78 -8.92
CA ILE A 329 2.81 27.91 -9.85
C ILE A 329 1.43 28.07 -10.50
N MET A 330 0.59 27.03 -10.42
CA MET A 330 -0.76 27.02 -11.02
C MET A 330 -1.83 26.82 -9.94
N PRO A 331 -3.05 27.32 -10.16
CA PRO A 331 -4.21 26.90 -9.36
C PRO A 331 -4.35 25.38 -9.36
N TYR A 332 -4.76 24.81 -8.24
CA TYR A 332 -4.81 23.35 -8.05
C TYR A 332 -5.59 22.63 -9.15
N ALA A 333 -6.77 23.14 -9.54
CA ALA A 333 -7.58 22.50 -10.58
C ALA A 333 -6.86 22.43 -11.93
N ALA A 334 -6.13 23.49 -12.33
CA ALA A 334 -5.33 23.45 -13.56
C ALA A 334 -4.14 22.50 -13.45
N SER A 335 -3.48 22.46 -12.30
CA SER A 335 -2.38 21.53 -12.01
C SER A 335 -2.85 20.08 -12.12
N GLU A 336 -4.03 19.77 -11.57
CA GLU A 336 -4.60 18.43 -11.56
C GLU A 336 -4.82 17.91 -12.99
N GLU A 337 -5.41 18.70 -13.86
CA GLU A 337 -5.65 18.31 -15.27
C GLU A 337 -4.35 18.09 -16.05
N ILE A 338 -3.36 18.97 -15.91
CA ILE A 338 -2.07 18.84 -16.57
C ILE A 338 -1.31 17.61 -16.06
N ILE A 339 -1.35 17.37 -14.74
CA ILE A 339 -0.66 16.23 -14.16
C ILE A 339 -1.35 14.91 -14.56
N LYS A 340 -2.68 14.85 -14.63
CA LYS A 340 -3.40 13.67 -15.15
C LYS A 340 -2.91 13.27 -16.55
N ILE A 341 -2.75 14.25 -17.44
CA ILE A 341 -2.27 14.03 -18.81
C ILE A 341 -0.82 13.55 -18.80
N GLY A 342 0.05 14.21 -18.03
CA GLY A 342 1.50 13.95 -18.04
C GLY A 342 1.94 12.75 -17.19
N TYR A 343 1.11 12.32 -16.21
CA TYR A 343 1.50 11.26 -15.29
C TYR A 343 1.30 9.87 -15.88
N ALA A 344 0.35 9.69 -16.81
CA ALA A 344 0.01 8.40 -17.43
C ALA A 344 -0.02 7.26 -16.39
N ASN A 345 -1.07 7.23 -15.53
CA ASN A 345 -1.15 6.31 -14.41
C ASN A 345 -0.93 4.86 -14.87
N PRO A 346 0.05 4.13 -14.31
CA PRO A 346 0.38 2.78 -14.77
C PRO A 346 -0.79 1.82 -14.54
N LEU A 347 -1.09 1.01 -15.55
CA LEU A 347 -2.16 0.01 -15.47
C LEU A 347 -1.79 -1.15 -14.56
N LEU A 348 -0.49 -1.49 -14.50
CA LEU A 348 0.05 -2.60 -13.72
C LEU A 348 1.00 -2.09 -12.63
N ALA A 349 0.79 -2.53 -11.42
CA ALA A 349 1.65 -2.16 -10.29
C ALA A 349 1.87 -3.33 -9.32
N MET A 350 2.98 -3.26 -8.59
CA MET A 350 3.29 -4.13 -7.46
C MET A 350 3.72 -3.30 -6.26
N SER A 351 3.15 -3.60 -5.10
CA SER A 351 3.57 -3.05 -3.81
C SER A 351 3.96 -4.17 -2.86
N ASN A 352 5.24 -4.26 -2.52
CA ASN A 352 5.68 -5.18 -1.48
C ASN A 352 5.74 -4.44 -0.14
N ILE A 353 4.75 -4.67 0.71
CA ILE A 353 4.67 -4.12 2.07
C ILE A 353 5.79 -4.69 2.96
N GLY A 354 6.33 -5.87 2.58
CA GLY A 354 7.42 -6.54 3.28
C GLY A 354 6.95 -7.31 4.51
N VAL A 355 7.86 -7.46 5.47
CA VAL A 355 7.61 -8.27 6.66
C VAL A 355 6.75 -7.53 7.68
N MET A 356 5.70 -8.18 8.13
CA MET A 356 4.90 -7.81 9.31
C MET A 356 5.50 -8.54 10.52
N GLU A 357 6.08 -7.77 11.44
CA GLU A 357 6.72 -8.29 12.66
C GLU A 357 5.62 -8.67 13.66
N VAL A 358 5.12 -9.90 13.56
CA VAL A 358 3.92 -10.35 14.31
C VAL A 358 4.10 -10.27 15.83
N GLU A 359 5.33 -10.43 16.32
CA GLU A 359 5.68 -10.25 17.73
C GLU A 359 5.44 -8.82 18.24
N LYS A 360 5.55 -7.82 17.35
CA LYS A 360 5.24 -6.41 17.65
C LYS A 360 3.76 -6.07 17.49
N LEU A 361 2.98 -7.02 16.97
CA LEU A 361 1.54 -6.92 16.80
C LEU A 361 0.78 -7.73 17.85
N ALA A 362 1.47 -8.27 18.86
CA ALA A 362 0.85 -9.00 19.95
C ALA A 362 -0.01 -8.07 20.82
N LEU A 363 -1.20 -8.55 21.20
CA LEU A 363 -2.12 -7.91 22.15
C LEU A 363 -2.25 -8.81 23.37
N CYS A 364 -2.01 -8.28 24.57
CA CYS A 364 -2.07 -9.03 25.84
C CYS A 364 -1.27 -10.35 25.79
N GLY A 365 -0.12 -10.37 25.11
CA GLY A 365 0.71 -11.56 24.96
C GLY A 365 0.28 -12.52 23.84
N HIS A 366 -0.85 -12.28 23.18
CA HIS A 366 -1.33 -13.07 22.05
C HIS A 366 -0.84 -12.47 20.73
N GLU A 367 0.06 -13.16 20.05
CA GLU A 367 0.43 -12.81 18.68
C GLU A 367 -0.72 -13.13 17.72
N PRO A 368 -0.96 -12.30 16.70
CA PRO A 368 -1.93 -12.65 15.68
C PRO A 368 -1.48 -13.92 14.93
N TYR A 369 -2.38 -14.90 14.79
CA TYR A 369 -2.08 -16.15 14.07
C TYR A 369 -2.13 -15.95 12.56
N ASP A 370 -2.79 -14.89 12.07
CA ASP A 370 -2.81 -14.47 10.68
C ASP A 370 -2.74 -12.95 10.59
N VAL A 371 -1.93 -12.44 9.65
CA VAL A 371 -1.77 -11.02 9.39
C VAL A 371 -1.68 -10.78 7.89
N PHE A 372 -2.45 -9.82 7.43
CA PHE A 372 -2.46 -9.46 6.03
C PHE A 372 -2.71 -7.95 5.91
N SER A 373 -2.05 -7.32 4.95
CA SER A 373 -2.29 -5.93 4.57
C SER A 373 -2.27 -5.81 3.06
N THR A 374 -3.10 -4.94 2.52
CA THR A 374 -3.23 -4.75 1.08
C THR A 374 -3.51 -3.29 0.73
N GLY A 375 -3.26 -2.94 -0.52
CA GLY A 375 -3.50 -1.59 -1.05
C GLY A 375 -4.94 -1.38 -1.48
N ALA A 376 -5.17 -0.24 -2.13
CA ALA A 376 -6.47 0.25 -2.54
C ALA A 376 -7.24 -0.70 -3.47
N VAL A 377 -8.55 -0.71 -3.35
CA VAL A 377 -9.45 -1.36 -4.32
C VAL A 377 -9.32 -0.64 -5.66
N LYS A 378 -8.74 -1.33 -6.64
CA LYS A 378 -8.53 -0.79 -7.99
C LYS A 378 -9.80 -0.88 -8.84
N TYR A 379 -9.98 0.12 -9.69
CA TYR A 379 -11.03 0.15 -10.69
C TYR A 379 -10.43 -0.32 -12.03
N LYS A 380 -11.11 -1.24 -12.72
CA LYS A 380 -10.64 -1.73 -14.03
C LYS A 380 -10.38 -0.55 -14.99
N PRO A 381 -9.29 -0.55 -15.76
CA PRO A 381 -8.36 -1.65 -16.02
C PRO A 381 -7.14 -1.72 -15.07
N PHE A 382 -7.07 -0.91 -14.03
CA PHE A 382 -5.91 -0.84 -13.13
C PHE A 382 -5.81 -2.07 -12.21
N ALA A 383 -4.60 -2.58 -12.06
CA ALA A 383 -4.30 -3.73 -11.20
C ALA A 383 -3.09 -3.43 -10.28
N LEU A 384 -3.22 -3.78 -9.01
CA LEU A 384 -2.14 -3.68 -8.02
C LEU A 384 -1.97 -5.02 -7.32
N LEU A 385 -0.86 -5.70 -7.57
CA LEU A 385 -0.44 -6.82 -6.77
C LEU A 385 0.19 -6.30 -5.47
N THR A 386 -0.39 -6.64 -4.34
CA THR A 386 0.20 -6.36 -3.03
C THR A 386 0.77 -7.64 -2.44
N VAL A 387 1.97 -7.53 -1.86
CA VAL A 387 2.67 -8.65 -1.23
C VAL A 387 2.89 -8.33 0.24
N THR A 388 2.43 -9.20 1.12
CA THR A 388 2.65 -9.13 2.58
C THR A 388 3.37 -10.41 3.02
N THR A 389 4.32 -10.30 3.92
CA THR A 389 4.99 -11.46 4.53
C THR A 389 4.74 -11.45 6.04
N ALA A 390 4.14 -12.49 6.57
CA ALA A 390 3.98 -12.70 8.01
C ALA A 390 4.36 -14.14 8.38
N ARG A 391 5.04 -14.35 9.51
CA ARG A 391 5.50 -15.69 9.95
C ARG A 391 6.19 -16.50 8.84
N LYS A 392 6.98 -15.81 7.98
CA LYS A 392 7.64 -16.37 6.79
C LYS A 392 6.68 -16.78 5.65
N ILE A 393 5.39 -16.60 5.79
CA ILE A 393 4.41 -16.88 4.74
C ILE A 393 4.23 -15.64 3.89
N ILE A 394 4.41 -15.75 2.58
CA ILE A 394 4.11 -14.72 1.61
C ILE A 394 2.63 -14.81 1.26
N THR A 395 1.92 -13.70 1.36
CA THR A 395 0.54 -13.55 0.89
C THR A 395 0.52 -12.61 -0.30
N LEU A 396 0.05 -13.11 -1.43
CA LEU A 396 -0.28 -12.31 -2.62
C LEU A 396 -1.72 -11.83 -2.48
N SER A 397 -1.99 -10.57 -2.83
CA SER A 397 -3.35 -10.05 -2.82
C SER A 397 -3.58 -9.02 -3.92
N MET A 398 -4.82 -8.95 -4.42
CA MET A 398 -5.33 -7.91 -5.29
C MET A 398 -6.72 -7.50 -4.82
N CYS A 399 -6.95 -6.20 -4.72
CA CYS A 399 -8.24 -5.61 -4.40
C CYS A 399 -8.81 -4.99 -5.66
N VAL A 400 -9.98 -5.43 -6.09
CA VAL A 400 -10.56 -5.01 -7.38
C VAL A 400 -12.06 -4.77 -7.22
N ARG A 401 -12.56 -3.74 -7.89
CA ARG A 401 -13.98 -3.56 -8.13
C ARG A 401 -14.33 -4.18 -9.47
N GLY A 402 -14.96 -5.35 -9.45
CA GLY A 402 -15.20 -6.17 -10.63
C GLY A 402 -16.27 -7.25 -10.43
N SER A 403 -16.27 -8.23 -11.31
CA SER A 403 -17.21 -9.36 -11.33
C SER A 403 -16.63 -10.59 -10.62
N LYS A 404 -17.49 -11.60 -10.38
CA LYS A 404 -17.03 -12.92 -9.92
C LYS A 404 -16.08 -13.58 -10.92
N GLN A 405 -16.20 -13.25 -12.22
CA GLN A 405 -15.29 -13.76 -13.23
C GLN A 405 -13.91 -13.12 -13.11
N ASP A 406 -13.85 -11.82 -12.82
CA ASP A 406 -12.59 -11.13 -12.55
C ASP A 406 -11.87 -11.73 -11.32
N GLU A 407 -12.63 -12.07 -10.26
CA GLU A 407 -12.08 -12.75 -9.08
C GLU A 407 -11.47 -14.12 -9.44
N LYS A 408 -12.11 -14.90 -10.31
CA LYS A 408 -11.57 -16.18 -10.80
C LYS A 408 -10.30 -15.97 -11.62
N ILE A 409 -10.25 -14.94 -12.47
CA ILE A 409 -9.07 -14.60 -13.27
C ILE A 409 -7.90 -14.24 -12.35
N VAL A 410 -8.11 -13.41 -11.33
CA VAL A 410 -7.08 -13.05 -10.36
C VAL A 410 -6.59 -14.28 -9.58
N ASN A 411 -7.48 -15.16 -9.12
CA ASN A 411 -7.09 -16.37 -8.42
C ASN A 411 -6.31 -17.34 -9.32
N PHE A 412 -6.66 -17.44 -10.60
CA PHE A 412 -5.89 -18.22 -11.58
C PHE A 412 -4.51 -17.61 -11.82
N PHE A 413 -4.42 -16.29 -11.95
CA PHE A 413 -3.15 -15.57 -12.03
C PHE A 413 -2.23 -15.87 -10.85
N PHE A 414 -2.74 -15.87 -9.61
CA PHE A 414 -1.96 -16.26 -8.45
C PHE A 414 -1.46 -17.72 -8.52
N SER A 415 -2.24 -18.61 -9.13
CA SER A 415 -1.81 -20.00 -9.33
C SER A 415 -0.65 -20.09 -10.32
N LEU A 416 -0.68 -19.29 -11.39
CA LEU A 416 0.43 -19.17 -12.34
C LEU A 416 1.68 -18.60 -11.67
N MET A 417 1.54 -17.54 -10.89
CA MET A 417 2.66 -16.97 -10.15
C MET A 417 3.29 -17.99 -9.19
N GLU A 418 2.49 -18.75 -8.45
CA GLU A 418 3.02 -19.78 -7.55
C GLU A 418 3.77 -20.87 -8.32
N LYS A 419 3.20 -21.37 -9.44
CA LYS A 419 3.86 -22.32 -10.35
C LYS A 419 5.20 -21.77 -10.84
N ASN A 420 5.22 -20.54 -11.31
CA ASN A 420 6.41 -19.90 -11.85
C ASN A 420 7.47 -19.63 -10.78
N LEU A 421 7.09 -19.30 -9.55
CA LEU A 421 8.01 -19.20 -8.42
C LEU A 421 8.61 -20.56 -8.05
N LYS A 422 7.83 -21.64 -8.08
CA LYS A 422 8.35 -23.01 -7.88
C LYS A 422 9.41 -23.36 -8.93
N THR A 423 9.13 -23.09 -10.21
CA THR A 423 10.09 -23.30 -11.29
C THR A 423 11.39 -22.51 -11.07
N LEU A 424 11.30 -21.22 -10.68
CA LEU A 424 12.48 -20.41 -10.34
C LEU A 424 13.26 -20.98 -9.15
N CYS A 425 12.59 -21.69 -8.26
CA CYS A 425 13.21 -22.37 -7.10
C CYS A 425 13.75 -23.77 -7.43
N GLY A 426 13.52 -24.28 -8.65
CA GLY A 426 14.00 -25.60 -9.10
C GLY A 426 13.04 -26.75 -8.78
N GLU A 427 11.75 -26.47 -8.66
CA GLU A 427 10.64 -27.44 -8.46
C GLU A 427 9.80 -27.63 -9.73
#